data_07a86c9f4093c4fef9f6b92a7aae51d5
#
_entry.id   07a86c9f4093c4fef9f6b92a7aae51d5
#
_cell.length_a   1.000
_cell.length_b   1.000
_cell.length_c   1.000
_cell.angle_alpha   90.00
_cell.angle_beta   90.00
_cell.angle_gamma   90.00
#
_symmetry.space_group_name_H-M   'P 1'
#
loop_
_entity.id
_entity.type
_entity.pdbx_description
1 polymer ?
#
loop_
_entity_poly.entity_id
_entity_poly.type
_entity_poly.pdbx_seq_one_letter_code
_entity_poly.pdbx_strand_id
1 'polypeptide(L)'
;MDGKTGGVLAAMTTGDRSYLSSAMRSAYRGAGLAHVLVVSGMHVSILCGDILSTLLPYEWEQSYRRRRCRAVFRSLLAFLLMGVTGFTPSVCRAAVAVWVGALGVWLYGPPDTLTSLAVAGIVMTAGNSYAVCDIGFELSFAAVVGTVAGGVCIRRARDAWYRHFWKKAKNLVKRPWYFKLPERLWGLAESICISFCASVATFPVLVLRGLSVSIYAVASSVAVLWLIQPMMLLGLGTAFAGLVPALAPLYGVLSAASAALTGLLDRWAVWISAKPGAGIYFDTAYAAIVCLVLILLGWLAFHWRVRLRVAGPCILLAAAVSIGLGNALSRDVVHIDLVGSANAPAVVVTQNDTAAVLFRGGASAQNAVENQLARRGVQTVELVTDLRTNPKTACTLEAERTLPAAEMAVNTAQKLRCTPALVEMLRTRNAVLCG
;
A
#
# COMPACT_ATOMS: atom_id res chain seq x y z
N MET A 1 -7.18 8.74 24.24
CA MET A 1 -6.77 9.03 22.85
C MET A 1 -7.98 9.49 22.07
N ASP A 2 -7.85 10.53 21.28
CA ASP A 2 -8.92 10.92 20.36
C ASP A 2 -9.21 9.78 19.40
N GLY A 3 -10.49 9.52 19.08
CA GLY A 3 -10.91 8.36 18.30
C GLY A 3 -10.22 8.22 16.93
N LYS A 4 -9.70 9.34 16.36
CA LYS A 4 -8.99 9.34 15.08
C LYS A 4 -7.58 8.77 15.18
N THR A 5 -6.77 9.24 16.12
CA THR A 5 -5.39 8.76 16.33
C THR A 5 -5.34 7.35 16.90
N GLY A 6 -6.30 7.00 17.77
CA GLY A 6 -6.46 5.64 18.27
C GLY A 6 -6.79 4.63 17.17
N GLY A 7 -7.58 5.02 16.16
CA GLY A 7 -7.95 4.14 15.04
C GLY A 7 -6.78 3.72 14.16
N VAL A 8 -5.84 4.62 13.88
CA VAL A 8 -4.62 4.29 13.10
C VAL A 8 -3.73 3.33 13.88
N LEU A 9 -3.53 3.59 15.17
CA LEU A 9 -2.71 2.73 16.02
C LEU A 9 -3.33 1.33 16.18
N ALA A 10 -4.66 1.24 16.34
CA ALA A 10 -5.38 -0.04 16.38
C ALA A 10 -5.20 -0.80 15.06
N ALA A 11 -5.36 -0.13 13.90
CA ALA A 11 -5.14 -0.76 12.60
C ALA A 11 -3.72 -1.32 12.44
N MET A 12 -2.70 -0.61 12.95
CA MET A 12 -1.30 -1.03 12.87
C MET A 12 -0.96 -2.18 13.82
N THR A 13 -1.59 -2.24 14.99
CA THR A 13 -1.24 -3.22 16.03
C THR A 13 -2.10 -4.47 15.99
N THR A 14 -3.41 -4.33 15.81
CA THR A 14 -4.38 -5.43 15.80
C THR A 14 -4.94 -5.76 14.43
N GLY A 15 -4.78 -4.87 13.45
CA GLY A 15 -5.39 -5.00 12.12
C GLY A 15 -6.83 -4.51 12.06
N ASP A 16 -7.40 -4.04 13.18
CA ASP A 16 -8.77 -3.52 13.21
C ASP A 16 -8.86 -2.12 12.59
N ARG A 17 -9.58 -2.04 11.47
CA ARG A 17 -9.79 -0.82 10.69
C ARG A 17 -11.16 -0.20 10.89
N SER A 18 -11.97 -0.72 11.79
CA SER A 18 -13.35 -0.24 12.02
C SER A 18 -13.38 1.22 12.48
N TYR A 19 -12.34 1.62 13.21
CA TYR A 19 -12.18 3.00 13.72
C TYR A 19 -11.55 3.99 12.73
N LEU A 20 -11.14 3.52 11.54
CA LEU A 20 -10.56 4.39 10.51
C LEU A 20 -11.65 5.01 9.63
N SER A 21 -11.66 6.34 9.52
CA SER A 21 -12.55 7.03 8.59
C SER A 21 -12.18 6.72 7.12
N SER A 22 -13.16 6.81 6.21
CA SER A 22 -12.94 6.62 4.77
C SER A 22 -11.92 7.64 4.22
N ALA A 23 -12.02 8.88 4.65
CA ALA A 23 -11.09 9.96 4.28
C ALA A 23 -9.64 9.64 4.70
N MET A 24 -9.43 9.11 5.92
CA MET A 24 -8.08 8.73 6.37
C MET A 24 -7.53 7.55 5.56
N ARG A 25 -8.36 6.54 5.27
CA ARG A 25 -7.95 5.41 4.40
C ARG A 25 -7.55 5.90 3.00
N SER A 26 -8.30 6.84 2.44
CA SER A 26 -8.00 7.46 1.15
C SER A 26 -6.69 8.24 1.20
N ALA A 27 -6.45 9.05 2.24
CA ALA A 27 -5.22 9.80 2.42
C ALA A 27 -3.98 8.87 2.48
N TYR A 28 -4.06 7.78 3.26
CA TYR A 28 -2.97 6.81 3.32
C TYR A 28 -2.73 6.07 2.00
N ARG A 29 -3.80 5.78 1.23
CA ARG A 29 -3.65 5.21 -0.12
C ARG A 29 -2.98 6.20 -1.05
N GLY A 30 -3.44 7.46 -1.09
CA GLY A 30 -2.85 8.51 -1.90
C GLY A 30 -1.38 8.78 -1.56
N ALA A 31 -1.01 8.70 -0.30
CA ALA A 31 0.39 8.81 0.12
C ALA A 31 1.23 7.55 -0.20
N GLY A 32 0.63 6.44 -0.70
CA GLY A 32 1.32 5.17 -0.92
C GLY A 32 1.62 4.39 0.37
N LEU A 33 1.00 4.79 1.49
CA LEU A 33 1.19 4.22 2.83
C LEU A 33 0.11 3.21 3.24
N ALA A 34 -0.72 2.75 2.30
CA ALA A 34 -1.77 1.78 2.58
C ALA A 34 -1.24 0.51 3.30
N HIS A 35 -0.01 0.11 3.02
CA HIS A 35 0.66 -1.03 3.63
C HIS A 35 0.99 -0.84 5.12
N VAL A 36 1.03 0.40 5.61
CA VAL A 36 1.26 0.73 7.02
C VAL A 36 0.00 0.48 7.86
N LEU A 37 -1.19 0.71 7.27
CA LEU A 37 -2.49 0.45 7.92
C LEU A 37 -2.87 -1.05 7.97
N VAL A 38 -2.06 -1.90 7.38
CA VAL A 38 -2.24 -3.35 7.38
C VAL A 38 -1.14 -3.95 8.22
N VAL A 39 -1.48 -4.84 9.14
CA VAL A 39 -0.45 -5.60 9.84
C VAL A 39 0.35 -6.41 8.80
N SER A 40 1.61 -6.08 8.66
CA SER A 40 2.49 -6.60 7.62
C SER A 40 3.59 -7.50 8.20
N GLY A 41 4.31 -8.17 7.32
CA GLY A 41 5.49 -8.93 7.72
C GLY A 41 6.56 -8.11 8.44
N MET A 42 6.63 -6.80 8.17
CA MET A 42 7.52 -5.89 8.90
C MET A 42 7.13 -5.77 10.38
N HIS A 43 5.83 -5.66 10.68
CA HIS A 43 5.33 -5.62 12.05
C HIS A 43 5.67 -6.90 12.81
N VAL A 44 5.52 -8.07 12.17
CA VAL A 44 5.93 -9.35 12.73
C VAL A 44 7.45 -9.40 12.97
N SER A 45 8.24 -8.88 12.04
CA SER A 45 9.70 -8.83 12.19
C SER A 45 10.14 -7.92 13.34
N ILE A 46 9.53 -6.76 13.51
CA ILE A 46 9.79 -5.84 14.61
C ILE A 46 9.45 -6.51 15.95
N LEU A 47 8.25 -7.09 16.06
CA LEU A 47 7.79 -7.72 17.30
C LEU A 47 8.58 -8.97 17.66
N CYS A 48 8.74 -9.89 16.72
CA CYS A 48 9.43 -11.17 16.96
C CYS A 48 10.95 -11.05 16.86
N GLY A 49 11.47 -10.03 16.18
CA GLY A 49 12.89 -9.82 15.96
C GLY A 49 13.48 -8.78 16.91
N ASP A 50 13.22 -7.53 16.63
CA ASP A 50 13.92 -6.40 17.25
C ASP A 50 13.56 -6.21 18.72
N ILE A 51 12.25 -6.28 19.06
CA ILE A 51 11.82 -6.14 20.46
C ILE A 51 12.38 -7.27 21.30
N LEU A 52 12.29 -8.49 20.81
CA LEU A 52 12.80 -9.64 21.56
C LEU A 52 14.32 -9.61 21.69
N SER A 53 15.05 -9.09 20.68
CA SER A 53 16.50 -8.94 20.77
C SER A 53 16.91 -7.84 21.75
N THR A 54 16.07 -6.82 21.92
CA THR A 54 16.31 -5.74 22.88
C THR A 54 16.00 -6.16 24.32
N LEU A 55 14.99 -7.00 24.51
CA LEU A 55 14.57 -7.50 25.81
C LEU A 55 15.43 -8.65 26.36
N LEU A 56 16.04 -9.44 25.47
CA LEU A 56 16.87 -10.56 25.86
C LEU A 56 18.36 -10.18 25.85
N PRO A 57 19.13 -10.57 26.88
CA PRO A 57 20.56 -10.30 26.94
C PRO A 57 21.32 -10.86 25.72
N TYR A 58 22.35 -10.15 25.27
CA TYR A 58 23.23 -10.55 24.17
C TYR A 58 23.85 -11.93 24.36
N GLU A 59 24.11 -12.33 25.60
CA GLU A 59 24.60 -13.65 25.97
C GLU A 59 23.70 -14.80 25.48
N TRP A 60 22.40 -14.53 25.25
CA TRP A 60 21.46 -15.50 24.68
C TRP A 60 21.75 -15.85 23.23
N GLU A 61 22.52 -15.05 22.54
CA GLU A 61 22.94 -15.33 21.15
C GLU A 61 24.15 -16.27 21.09
N GLN A 62 24.96 -16.30 22.12
CA GLN A 62 26.19 -17.11 22.16
C GLN A 62 25.92 -18.57 22.52
N SER A 63 24.90 -18.87 23.32
CA SER A 63 24.56 -20.23 23.74
C SER A 63 23.56 -20.88 22.80
N TYR A 64 23.87 -22.04 22.26
CA TYR A 64 23.01 -22.80 21.36
C TYR A 64 21.66 -23.18 21.99
N ARG A 65 21.65 -23.58 23.25
CA ARG A 65 20.41 -23.84 23.99
C ARG A 65 19.50 -22.60 24.06
N ARG A 66 20.07 -21.46 24.36
CA ARG A 66 19.32 -20.17 24.46
C ARG A 66 18.82 -19.73 23.11
N ARG A 67 19.58 -19.94 22.02
CA ARG A 67 19.11 -19.68 20.65
C ARG A 67 17.89 -20.52 20.28
N ARG A 68 17.83 -21.78 20.67
CA ARG A 68 16.65 -22.65 20.49
C ARG A 68 15.44 -22.14 21.29
N CYS A 69 15.63 -21.80 22.56
CA CYS A 69 14.56 -21.21 23.38
C CYS A 69 14.01 -19.92 22.77
N ARG A 70 14.88 -19.04 22.29
CA ARG A 70 14.51 -17.81 21.59
C ARG A 70 13.72 -18.12 20.30
N ALA A 71 14.12 -19.12 19.52
CA ALA A 71 13.42 -19.54 18.33
C ALA A 71 11.99 -20.04 18.65
N VAL A 72 11.82 -20.84 19.69
CA VAL A 72 10.51 -21.28 20.17
C VAL A 72 9.65 -20.11 20.61
N PHE A 73 10.21 -19.19 21.40
CA PHE A 73 9.47 -18.01 21.87
C PHE A 73 9.05 -17.09 20.69
N ARG A 74 9.92 -16.89 19.70
CA ARG A 74 9.59 -16.17 18.47
C ARG A 74 8.46 -16.84 17.71
N SER A 75 8.48 -18.16 17.62
CA SER A 75 7.46 -18.96 16.93
C SER A 75 6.09 -18.84 17.63
N LEU A 76 6.08 -18.88 18.95
CA LEU A 76 4.87 -18.70 19.74
C LEU A 76 4.31 -17.29 19.59
N LEU A 77 5.17 -16.28 19.66
CA LEU A 77 4.76 -14.88 19.49
C LEU A 77 4.18 -14.63 18.09
N ALA A 78 4.80 -15.21 17.04
CA ALA A 78 4.28 -15.13 15.68
C ALA A 78 2.89 -15.79 15.56
N PHE A 79 2.67 -16.92 16.22
CA PHE A 79 1.37 -17.59 16.26
C PHE A 79 0.32 -16.75 16.98
N LEU A 80 0.64 -16.15 18.12
CA LEU A 80 -0.25 -15.24 18.84
C LEU A 80 -0.64 -14.03 17.98
N LEU A 81 0.34 -13.44 17.26
CA LEU A 81 0.07 -12.35 16.33
C LEU A 81 -0.87 -12.76 15.19
N MET A 82 -0.75 -13.98 14.66
CA MET A 82 -1.70 -14.48 13.66
C MET A 82 -3.12 -14.52 14.22
N GLY A 83 -3.29 -14.99 15.46
CA GLY A 83 -4.60 -15.02 16.13
C GLY A 83 -5.18 -13.62 16.35
N VAL A 84 -4.37 -12.69 16.87
CA VAL A 84 -4.82 -11.30 17.11
C VAL A 84 -5.19 -10.57 15.81
N THR A 85 -4.48 -10.82 14.72
CA THR A 85 -4.71 -10.14 13.41
C THR A 85 -5.73 -10.84 12.52
N GLY A 86 -6.38 -11.90 13.00
CA GLY A 86 -7.40 -12.65 12.26
C GLY A 86 -6.83 -13.40 11.04
N PHE A 87 -5.63 -13.96 11.14
CA PHE A 87 -4.98 -14.77 10.09
C PHE A 87 -4.84 -14.06 8.74
N THR A 88 -4.54 -12.78 8.74
CA THR A 88 -4.32 -12.04 7.48
C THR A 88 -3.18 -12.66 6.67
N PRO A 89 -3.27 -12.76 5.32
CA PRO A 89 -2.29 -13.46 4.48
C PRO A 89 -0.84 -12.98 4.67
N SER A 90 -0.66 -11.67 4.88
CA SER A 90 0.67 -11.07 5.10
C SER A 90 1.31 -11.52 6.42
N VAL A 91 0.50 -11.64 7.48
CA VAL A 91 0.99 -12.10 8.80
C VAL A 91 1.22 -13.60 8.79
N CYS A 92 0.34 -14.38 8.16
CA CYS A 92 0.53 -15.83 7.99
C CYS A 92 1.84 -16.14 7.27
N ARG A 93 2.11 -15.46 6.15
CA ARG A 93 3.38 -15.61 5.42
C ARG A 93 4.58 -15.29 6.32
N ALA A 94 4.52 -14.19 7.07
CA ALA A 94 5.61 -13.77 7.95
C ALA A 94 5.82 -14.75 9.11
N ALA A 95 4.73 -15.29 9.69
CA ALA A 95 4.81 -16.31 10.74
C ALA A 95 5.46 -17.59 10.22
N VAL A 96 5.09 -18.06 9.02
CA VAL A 96 5.74 -19.22 8.40
C VAL A 96 7.23 -18.94 8.18
N ALA A 97 7.61 -17.73 7.74
CA ALA A 97 9.01 -17.36 7.61
C ALA A 97 9.76 -17.41 8.96
N VAL A 98 9.13 -16.98 10.06
CA VAL A 98 9.69 -17.12 11.42
C VAL A 98 9.86 -18.60 11.79
N TRP A 99 8.88 -19.44 11.47
CA TRP A 99 8.97 -20.90 11.75
C TRP A 99 10.03 -21.59 10.93
N VAL A 100 10.16 -21.26 9.66
CA VAL A 100 11.26 -21.78 8.81
C VAL A 100 12.63 -21.34 9.35
N GLY A 101 12.73 -20.07 9.79
CA GLY A 101 13.94 -19.58 10.46
C GLY A 101 14.23 -20.29 11.78
N ALA A 102 13.20 -20.62 12.57
CA ALA A 102 13.33 -21.42 13.78
C ALA A 102 13.80 -22.84 13.49
N LEU A 103 13.24 -23.50 12.45
CA LEU A 103 13.70 -24.79 11.98
C LEU A 103 15.17 -24.75 11.54
N GLY A 104 15.60 -23.67 10.85
CA GLY A 104 17.00 -23.46 10.50
C GLY A 104 17.92 -23.47 11.72
N VAL A 105 17.50 -22.85 12.84
CA VAL A 105 18.27 -22.91 14.11
C VAL A 105 18.36 -24.33 14.67
N TRP A 106 17.32 -25.15 14.49
CA TRP A 106 17.32 -26.56 14.95
C TRP A 106 18.14 -27.49 14.04
N LEU A 107 18.11 -27.24 12.74
CA LEU A 107 18.76 -28.03 11.71
C LEU A 107 20.17 -27.53 11.32
N TYR A 108 20.69 -26.51 12.04
CA TYR A 108 21.98 -25.87 11.74
C TYR A 108 22.09 -25.29 10.32
N GLY A 109 20.96 -25.04 9.66
CA GLY A 109 20.92 -24.47 8.32
C GLY A 109 20.76 -22.93 8.37
N PRO A 110 21.40 -22.17 7.48
CA PRO A 110 21.14 -20.74 7.35
C PRO A 110 19.72 -20.53 6.81
N PRO A 111 18.91 -19.66 7.44
CA PRO A 111 17.60 -19.32 6.89
C PRO A 111 17.76 -18.53 5.59
N ASP A 112 17.10 -18.98 4.52
CA ASP A 112 17.02 -18.27 3.25
C ASP A 112 15.63 -17.68 3.05
N THR A 113 15.57 -16.40 2.67
CA THR A 113 14.31 -15.66 2.52
C THR A 113 13.45 -16.23 1.39
N LEU A 114 14.06 -16.65 0.29
CA LEU A 114 13.30 -17.20 -0.85
C LEU A 114 12.75 -18.58 -0.54
N THR A 115 13.54 -19.42 0.14
CA THR A 115 13.07 -20.73 0.63
C THR A 115 11.91 -20.55 1.62
N SER A 116 12.04 -19.62 2.55
CA SER A 116 10.95 -19.30 3.50
C SER A 116 9.69 -18.80 2.79
N LEU A 117 9.85 -18.01 1.74
CA LEU A 117 8.75 -17.52 0.91
C LEU A 117 8.06 -18.67 0.15
N ALA A 118 8.84 -19.57 -0.45
CA ALA A 118 8.31 -20.73 -1.16
C ALA A 118 7.52 -21.67 -0.22
N VAL A 119 8.09 -21.98 0.96
CA VAL A 119 7.40 -22.79 1.98
C VAL A 119 6.11 -22.12 2.43
N ALA A 120 6.13 -20.79 2.66
CA ALA A 120 4.91 -20.05 3.01
C ALA A 120 3.86 -20.15 1.90
N GLY A 121 4.24 -20.02 0.64
CA GLY A 121 3.35 -20.21 -0.51
C GLY A 121 2.69 -21.59 -0.50
N ILE A 122 3.47 -22.65 -0.36
CA ILE A 122 2.97 -24.03 -0.34
C ILE A 122 2.01 -24.24 0.84
N VAL A 123 2.38 -23.83 2.04
CA VAL A 123 1.54 -24.00 3.24
C VAL A 123 0.21 -23.26 3.12
N MET A 124 0.24 -22.01 2.64
CA MET A 124 -0.98 -21.20 2.51
C MET A 124 -1.90 -21.71 1.40
N THR A 125 -1.35 -22.18 0.30
CA THR A 125 -2.14 -22.72 -0.83
C THR A 125 -2.64 -24.13 -0.60
N ALA A 126 -1.93 -24.94 0.16
CA ALA A 126 -2.35 -26.28 0.56
C ALA A 126 -3.62 -26.27 1.43
N GLY A 127 -3.77 -25.23 2.29
CA GLY A 127 -4.96 -25.03 3.11
C GLY A 127 -6.15 -24.44 2.33
N ASN A 128 -5.86 -23.55 1.37
CA ASN A 128 -6.87 -22.89 0.54
C ASN A 128 -6.27 -22.52 -0.82
N SER A 129 -6.63 -23.23 -1.87
CA SER A 129 -6.12 -22.99 -3.23
C SER A 129 -6.47 -21.59 -3.77
N TYR A 130 -7.57 -21.01 -3.32
CA TYR A 130 -7.98 -19.64 -3.69
C TYR A 130 -7.16 -18.54 -3.01
N ALA A 131 -6.31 -18.88 -2.04
CA ALA A 131 -5.45 -17.91 -1.38
C ALA A 131 -4.56 -17.13 -2.36
N VAL A 132 -4.19 -17.76 -3.50
CA VAL A 132 -3.41 -17.10 -4.57
C VAL A 132 -4.15 -15.92 -5.19
N CYS A 133 -5.47 -15.94 -5.22
CA CYS A 133 -6.31 -14.89 -5.78
C CYS A 133 -6.57 -13.74 -4.79
N ASP A 134 -6.11 -13.88 -3.53
CA ASP A 134 -6.23 -12.82 -2.53
C ASP A 134 -5.19 -11.72 -2.76
N ILE A 135 -5.67 -10.47 -2.79
CA ILE A 135 -4.83 -9.28 -3.03
C ILE A 135 -3.73 -9.16 -1.99
N GLY A 136 -4.04 -9.49 -0.73
CA GLY A 136 -3.07 -9.45 0.36
C GLY A 136 -1.95 -10.47 0.20
N PHE A 137 -2.29 -11.67 -0.33
CA PHE A 137 -1.31 -12.69 -0.70
C PHE A 137 -0.41 -12.18 -1.83
N GLU A 138 -1.01 -11.78 -2.98
CA GLU A 138 -0.26 -11.32 -4.14
C GLU A 138 0.69 -10.16 -3.82
N LEU A 139 0.19 -9.11 -3.16
CA LEU A 139 0.99 -7.95 -2.77
C LEU A 139 2.11 -8.31 -1.77
N SER A 140 1.82 -9.19 -0.84
CA SER A 140 2.81 -9.61 0.17
C SER A 140 3.96 -10.41 -0.45
N PHE A 141 3.66 -11.31 -1.38
CA PHE A 141 4.68 -12.09 -2.08
C PHE A 141 5.48 -11.22 -3.05
N ALA A 142 4.82 -10.39 -3.85
CA ALA A 142 5.47 -9.45 -4.76
C ALA A 142 6.42 -8.48 -4.00
N ALA A 143 5.97 -7.93 -2.87
CA ALA A 143 6.78 -7.06 -2.05
C ALA A 143 8.06 -7.73 -1.54
N VAL A 144 7.98 -9.01 -1.08
CA VAL A 144 9.16 -9.74 -0.59
C VAL A 144 10.14 -10.01 -1.73
N VAL A 145 9.66 -10.43 -2.90
CA VAL A 145 10.52 -10.61 -4.08
C VAL A 145 11.23 -9.29 -4.42
N GLY A 146 10.50 -8.17 -4.42
CA GLY A 146 11.04 -6.84 -4.65
C GLY A 146 12.09 -6.43 -3.61
N THR A 147 11.81 -6.65 -2.31
CA THR A 147 12.77 -6.32 -1.24
C THR A 147 14.05 -7.16 -1.31
N VAL A 148 13.95 -8.45 -1.62
CA VAL A 148 15.11 -9.34 -1.83
C VAL A 148 15.94 -8.86 -3.03
N ALA A 149 15.28 -8.54 -4.16
CA ALA A 149 15.95 -8.01 -5.34
C ALA A 149 16.67 -6.69 -5.03
N GLY A 150 16.02 -5.75 -4.36
CA GLY A 150 16.59 -4.48 -3.91
C GLY A 150 17.82 -4.69 -3.01
N GLY A 151 17.72 -5.60 -2.04
CA GLY A 151 18.83 -5.96 -1.17
C GLY A 151 20.03 -6.56 -1.92
N VAL A 152 19.78 -7.37 -2.96
CA VAL A 152 20.86 -7.90 -3.82
C VAL A 152 21.47 -6.78 -4.66
N CYS A 153 20.66 -5.92 -5.26
CA CYS A 153 21.13 -4.81 -6.08
C CYS A 153 22.02 -3.85 -5.29
N ILE A 154 21.57 -3.42 -4.11
CA ILE A 154 22.34 -2.46 -3.31
C ILE A 154 23.62 -3.06 -2.74
N ARG A 155 23.60 -4.33 -2.31
CA ARG A 155 24.84 -5.03 -1.89
C ARG A 155 25.87 -5.11 -3.01
N ARG A 156 25.46 -5.48 -4.23
CA ARG A 156 26.34 -5.49 -5.40
C ARG A 156 26.91 -4.11 -5.73
N ALA A 157 26.07 -3.07 -5.67
CA ALA A 157 26.49 -1.68 -5.90
C ALA A 157 27.50 -1.23 -4.85
N ARG A 158 27.24 -1.51 -3.57
CA ARG A 158 28.13 -1.22 -2.45
C ARG A 158 29.47 -1.92 -2.59
N ASP A 159 29.47 -3.22 -2.90
CA ASP A 159 30.69 -4.00 -3.07
C ASP A 159 31.51 -3.52 -4.29
N ALA A 160 30.85 -3.15 -5.38
CA ALA A 160 31.52 -2.57 -6.56
C ALA A 160 32.16 -1.21 -6.22
N TRP A 161 31.44 -0.34 -5.47
CA TRP A 161 31.93 0.95 -5.01
C TRP A 161 33.13 0.78 -4.07
N TYR A 162 33.04 -0.10 -3.05
CA TYR A 162 34.14 -0.39 -2.16
C TYR A 162 35.36 -0.93 -2.89
N ARG A 163 35.20 -1.86 -3.83
CA ARG A 163 36.31 -2.37 -4.66
C ARG A 163 36.99 -1.27 -5.44
N HIS A 164 36.24 -0.35 -6.02
CA HIS A 164 36.79 0.78 -6.75
C HIS A 164 37.55 1.75 -5.86
N PHE A 165 36.99 2.05 -4.70
CA PHE A 165 37.58 2.99 -3.73
C PHE A 165 38.81 2.39 -3.01
N TRP A 166 38.77 1.12 -2.63
CA TRP A 166 39.90 0.45 -2.01
C TRP A 166 41.12 0.34 -2.92
N LYS A 167 40.91 0.19 -4.22
CA LYS A 167 42.02 0.27 -5.20
C LYS A 167 42.73 1.63 -5.18
N LYS A 168 41.98 2.72 -4.94
CA LYS A 168 42.54 4.10 -4.82
C LYS A 168 43.11 4.39 -3.42
N ALA A 169 42.56 3.80 -2.37
CA ALA A 169 42.89 4.08 -0.99
C ALA A 169 44.05 3.25 -0.43
N LYS A 170 44.57 2.28 -1.19
CA LYS A 170 45.69 1.42 -0.77
C LYS A 170 46.95 2.18 -0.32
N ASN A 171 47.09 3.44 -0.69
CA ASN A 171 48.23 4.28 -0.43
C ASN A 171 48.00 5.32 0.72
N LEU A 172 46.84 5.29 1.39
CA LEU A 172 46.54 6.26 2.47
C LEU A 172 46.74 5.65 3.84
N VAL A 173 47.71 6.15 4.57
CA VAL A 173 48.11 5.68 5.91
C VAL A 173 47.08 6.00 6.99
N LYS A 174 46.21 7.00 6.81
CA LYS A 174 45.13 7.37 7.74
C LYS A 174 43.81 7.45 6.98
N ARG A 175 42.76 6.77 7.50
CA ARG A 175 41.39 6.90 6.97
C ARG A 175 40.83 8.27 7.29
N PRO A 176 40.61 9.16 6.30
CA PRO A 176 40.01 10.47 6.55
C PRO A 176 38.56 10.32 7.04
N TRP A 177 38.06 11.32 7.79
CA TRP A 177 36.71 11.34 8.37
C TRP A 177 35.59 11.16 7.35
N TYR A 178 35.79 11.56 6.10
CA TYR A 178 34.82 11.38 5.02
C TYR A 178 34.60 9.92 4.61
N PHE A 179 35.40 8.95 5.08
CA PHE A 179 35.12 7.53 4.90
C PHE A 179 33.97 7.03 5.78
N LYS A 180 33.64 7.72 6.88
CA LYS A 180 32.47 7.39 7.71
C LYS A 180 31.15 7.94 7.14
N LEU A 181 31.20 8.98 6.31
CA LEU A 181 30.04 9.56 5.65
C LEU A 181 29.35 8.58 4.70
N PRO A 182 30.08 7.80 3.85
CA PRO A 182 29.49 6.79 3.02
C PRO A 182 28.67 5.73 3.76
N GLU A 183 29.04 5.32 4.96
CA GLU A 183 28.30 4.28 5.70
C GLU A 183 26.88 4.71 6.05
N ARG A 184 26.68 5.96 6.47
CA ARG A 184 25.34 6.52 6.74
C ARG A 184 24.54 6.73 5.46
N LEU A 185 25.18 7.18 4.39
CA LEU A 185 24.55 7.36 3.08
C LEU A 185 24.14 6.02 2.48
N TRP A 186 24.92 4.95 2.70
CA TRP A 186 24.55 3.60 2.24
C TRP A 186 23.28 3.08 2.93
N GLY A 187 23.04 3.37 4.20
CA GLY A 187 21.80 3.00 4.88
C GLY A 187 20.57 3.66 4.27
N LEU A 188 20.65 4.95 3.92
CA LEU A 188 19.58 5.66 3.20
C LEU A 188 19.40 5.11 1.79
N ALA A 189 20.50 4.91 1.05
CA ALA A 189 20.46 4.33 -0.29
C ALA A 189 19.87 2.91 -0.29
N GLU A 190 20.15 2.12 0.74
CA GLU A 190 19.57 0.79 0.93
C GLU A 190 18.06 0.87 1.12
N SER A 191 17.58 1.74 2.01
CA SER A 191 16.15 1.96 2.24
C SER A 191 15.43 2.42 0.98
N ILE A 192 16.00 3.36 0.23
CA ILE A 192 15.44 3.85 -1.04
C ILE A 192 15.41 2.74 -2.08
N CYS A 193 16.51 2.00 -2.26
CA CYS A 193 16.61 0.94 -3.25
C CYS A 193 15.63 -0.20 -2.97
N ILE A 194 15.52 -0.63 -1.71
CA ILE A 194 14.59 -1.68 -1.28
C ILE A 194 13.15 -1.22 -1.47
N SER A 195 12.80 0.01 -1.05
CA SER A 195 11.44 0.55 -1.22
C SER A 195 11.08 0.72 -2.70
N PHE A 196 12.01 1.16 -3.53
CA PHE A 196 11.81 1.27 -4.97
C PHE A 196 11.58 -0.09 -5.62
N CYS A 197 12.42 -1.08 -5.35
CA CYS A 197 12.26 -2.43 -5.90
C CYS A 197 10.98 -3.11 -5.42
N ALA A 198 10.58 -2.90 -4.17
CA ALA A 198 9.30 -3.37 -3.65
C ALA A 198 8.12 -2.71 -4.38
N SER A 199 8.16 -1.39 -4.58
CA SER A 199 7.13 -0.66 -5.33
C SER A 199 7.03 -1.13 -6.78
N VAL A 200 8.16 -1.35 -7.46
CA VAL A 200 8.19 -1.89 -8.83
C VAL A 200 7.60 -3.29 -8.89
N ALA A 201 7.91 -4.16 -7.93
CA ALA A 201 7.40 -5.53 -7.89
C ALA A 201 5.89 -5.58 -7.58
N THR A 202 5.38 -4.68 -6.75
CA THR A 202 3.94 -4.62 -6.41
C THR A 202 3.11 -3.85 -7.44
N PHE A 203 3.73 -3.01 -8.26
CA PHE A 203 3.06 -2.18 -9.25
C PHE A 203 2.14 -2.98 -10.19
N PRO A 204 2.56 -4.11 -10.83
CA PRO A 204 1.70 -4.88 -11.71
C PRO A 204 0.45 -5.40 -11.00
N VAL A 205 0.60 -5.85 -9.75
CA VAL A 205 -0.52 -6.34 -8.94
C VAL A 205 -1.52 -5.23 -8.65
N LEU A 206 -1.04 -4.05 -8.23
CA LEU A 206 -1.89 -2.89 -7.95
C LEU A 206 -2.70 -2.49 -9.19
N VAL A 207 -2.05 -2.43 -10.34
CA VAL A 207 -2.68 -2.05 -11.62
C VAL A 207 -3.71 -3.09 -12.05
N LEU A 208 -3.35 -4.39 -12.05
CA LEU A 208 -4.26 -5.48 -12.45
C LEU A 208 -5.50 -5.58 -11.54
N ARG A 209 -5.37 -5.18 -10.29
CA ARG A 209 -6.47 -5.15 -9.32
C ARG A 209 -7.21 -3.81 -9.29
N GLY A 210 -6.90 -2.86 -10.18
CA GLY A 210 -7.54 -1.55 -10.25
C GLY A 210 -7.34 -0.71 -8.98
N LEU A 211 -6.20 -0.88 -8.31
CA LEU A 211 -5.84 -0.11 -7.13
C LEU A 211 -5.00 1.11 -7.51
N SER A 212 -5.13 2.18 -6.73
CA SER A 212 -4.33 3.39 -6.96
C SER A 212 -2.85 3.17 -6.68
N VAL A 213 -2.03 3.78 -7.51
CA VAL A 213 -0.57 3.84 -7.35
C VAL A 213 -0.16 5.27 -7.04
N SER A 214 0.69 5.46 -6.05
CA SER A 214 1.21 6.79 -5.69
C SER A 214 2.65 6.93 -6.16
N ILE A 215 2.95 8.03 -6.85
CA ILE A 215 4.33 8.38 -7.24
C ILE A 215 5.18 8.62 -5.99
N TYR A 216 4.56 9.09 -4.91
CA TYR A 216 5.23 9.40 -3.64
C TYR A 216 5.49 8.17 -2.75
N ALA A 217 5.05 6.98 -3.15
CA ALA A 217 5.12 5.76 -2.33
C ALA A 217 6.53 5.47 -1.80
N VAL A 218 7.57 5.61 -2.63
CA VAL A 218 8.96 5.38 -2.22
C VAL A 218 9.42 6.41 -1.18
N ALA A 219 9.19 7.70 -1.47
CA ALA A 219 9.57 8.79 -0.57
C ALA A 219 8.83 8.70 0.77
N SER A 220 7.53 8.46 0.73
CA SER A 220 6.69 8.29 1.92
C SER A 220 7.12 7.06 2.74
N SER A 221 7.41 5.93 2.09
CA SER A 221 7.86 4.72 2.78
C SER A 221 9.18 4.95 3.50
N VAL A 222 10.16 5.60 2.86
CA VAL A 222 11.45 5.92 3.47
C VAL A 222 11.29 6.89 4.64
N ALA A 223 10.48 7.94 4.49
CA ALA A 223 10.23 8.93 5.54
C ALA A 223 9.54 8.32 6.76
N VAL A 224 8.60 7.38 6.54
CA VAL A 224 7.76 6.80 7.61
C VAL A 224 8.42 5.59 8.28
N LEU A 225 9.35 4.90 7.62
CA LEU A 225 10.02 3.71 8.15
C LEU A 225 10.59 3.92 9.57
N TRP A 226 11.14 5.10 9.83
CA TRP A 226 11.73 5.47 11.13
C TRP A 226 10.69 5.66 12.24
N LEU A 227 9.43 5.97 11.87
CA LEU A 227 8.34 6.19 12.81
C LEU A 227 7.63 4.90 13.19
N ILE A 228 7.60 3.89 12.33
CA ILE A 228 6.82 2.68 12.52
C ILE A 228 7.28 1.89 13.74
N GLN A 229 8.59 1.71 13.89
CA GLN A 229 9.15 0.93 15.02
C GLN A 229 8.82 1.57 16.37
N PRO A 230 9.12 2.86 16.64
CA PRO A 230 8.75 3.49 17.91
C PRO A 230 7.23 3.58 18.09
N MET A 231 6.43 3.78 17.04
CA MET A 231 4.98 3.78 17.14
C MET A 231 4.43 2.43 17.60
N MET A 232 4.95 1.33 17.05
CA MET A 232 4.55 -0.01 17.47
C MET A 232 4.91 -0.31 18.92
N LEU A 233 6.13 0.05 19.33
CA LEU A 233 6.59 -0.13 20.71
C LEU A 233 5.72 0.66 21.69
N LEU A 234 5.48 1.93 21.40
CA LEU A 234 4.64 2.80 22.24
C LEU A 234 3.18 2.33 22.23
N GLY A 235 2.67 1.89 21.08
CA GLY A 235 1.31 1.37 20.96
C GLY A 235 1.07 0.12 21.83
N LEU A 236 1.97 -0.86 21.75
CA LEU A 236 1.94 -2.04 22.59
C LEU A 236 2.15 -1.71 24.07
N GLY A 237 3.12 -0.83 24.36
CA GLY A 237 3.35 -0.34 25.72
C GLY A 237 2.13 0.36 26.30
N THR A 238 1.43 1.15 25.49
CA THR A 238 0.17 1.81 25.89
C THR A 238 -0.93 0.80 26.16
N ALA A 239 -1.07 -0.20 25.27
CA ALA A 239 -2.06 -1.27 25.46
C ALA A 239 -1.78 -2.06 26.73
N PHE A 240 -0.54 -2.44 26.96
CA PHE A 240 -0.14 -3.17 28.19
C PHE A 240 -0.32 -2.33 29.45
N ALA A 241 0.09 -1.06 29.44
CA ALA A 241 -0.10 -0.15 30.57
C ALA A 241 -1.57 0.10 30.90
N GLY A 242 -2.45 0.05 29.88
CA GLY A 242 -3.90 0.16 30.08
C GLY A 242 -4.55 -1.07 30.72
N LEU A 243 -3.92 -2.25 30.60
CA LEU A 243 -4.40 -3.50 31.23
C LEU A 243 -4.04 -3.61 32.70
N VAL A 244 -2.98 -2.89 33.14
CA VAL A 244 -2.46 -2.99 34.50
C VAL A 244 -2.71 -1.69 35.27
N PRO A 245 -3.65 -1.65 36.23
CA PRO A 245 -4.02 -0.41 36.96
C PRO A 245 -2.84 0.29 37.65
N ALA A 246 -1.85 -0.48 38.10
CA ALA A 246 -0.64 0.07 38.73
C ALA A 246 0.23 0.92 37.78
N LEU A 247 0.04 0.76 36.45
CA LEU A 247 0.78 1.49 35.42
C LEU A 247 0.02 2.71 34.88
N ALA A 248 -1.09 3.12 35.52
CA ALA A 248 -1.89 4.27 35.10
C ALA A 248 -1.09 5.57 34.80
N PRO A 249 -0.12 6.01 35.62
CA PRO A 249 0.69 7.19 35.30
C PRO A 249 1.52 7.00 34.02
N LEU A 250 2.08 5.81 33.79
CA LEU A 250 2.83 5.46 32.60
C LEU A 250 1.94 5.43 31.35
N TYR A 251 0.69 4.98 31.47
CA TYR A 251 -0.31 4.99 30.40
C TYR A 251 -0.51 6.41 29.85
N GLY A 252 -0.61 7.43 30.72
CA GLY A 252 -0.78 8.82 30.26
C GLY A 252 0.37 9.29 29.37
N VAL A 253 1.61 9.04 29.78
CA VAL A 253 2.80 9.43 29.02
C VAL A 253 2.92 8.66 27.70
N LEU A 254 2.76 7.34 27.75
CA LEU A 254 2.83 6.48 26.57
C LEU A 254 1.73 6.82 25.55
N SER A 255 0.51 7.07 26.03
CA SER A 255 -0.61 7.44 25.14
C SER A 255 -0.39 8.81 24.49
N ALA A 256 0.14 9.79 25.21
CA ALA A 256 0.47 11.09 24.63
C ALA A 256 1.58 10.99 23.59
N ALA A 257 2.66 10.24 23.86
CA ALA A 257 3.74 9.99 22.92
C ALA A 257 3.24 9.25 21.65
N SER A 258 2.42 8.21 21.81
CA SER A 258 1.81 7.49 20.71
C SER A 258 0.91 8.39 19.86
N ALA A 259 0.10 9.23 20.50
CA ALA A 259 -0.77 10.19 19.81
C ALA A 259 0.02 11.24 19.02
N ALA A 260 1.13 11.73 19.56
CA ALA A 260 1.99 12.68 18.88
C ALA A 260 2.62 12.09 17.61
N LEU A 261 3.18 10.87 17.68
CA LEU A 261 3.77 10.20 16.53
C LEU A 261 2.71 9.82 15.47
N THR A 262 1.55 9.33 15.91
CA THR A 262 0.45 9.02 15.00
C THR A 262 -0.06 10.27 14.32
N GLY A 263 -0.21 11.38 15.05
CA GLY A 263 -0.62 12.67 14.50
C GLY A 263 0.39 13.23 13.48
N LEU A 264 1.69 12.98 13.67
CA LEU A 264 2.73 13.33 12.69
C LEU A 264 2.55 12.51 11.41
N LEU A 265 2.32 11.21 11.53
CA LEU A 265 2.10 10.31 10.41
C LEU A 265 0.82 10.68 9.63
N ASP A 266 -0.27 11.00 10.34
CA ASP A 266 -1.53 11.43 9.75
C ASP A 266 -1.37 12.74 8.96
N ARG A 267 -0.69 13.74 9.53
CA ARG A 267 -0.38 15.00 8.83
C ARG A 267 0.44 14.77 7.58
N TRP A 268 1.44 13.88 7.65
CA TRP A 268 2.24 13.52 6.50
C TRP A 268 1.39 12.84 5.41
N ALA A 269 0.54 11.89 5.77
CA ALA A 269 -0.33 11.19 4.83
C ALA A 269 -1.32 12.15 4.15
N VAL A 270 -1.97 13.03 4.91
CA VAL A 270 -2.90 14.04 4.38
C VAL A 270 -2.16 15.04 3.49
N TRP A 271 -0.99 15.52 3.90
CA TRP A 271 -0.22 16.48 3.12
C TRP A 271 0.24 15.91 1.77
N ILE A 272 0.72 14.66 1.74
CA ILE A 272 1.11 13.99 0.49
C ILE A 272 -0.11 13.68 -0.38
N SER A 273 -1.22 13.23 0.21
CA SER A 273 -2.43 12.88 -0.55
C SER A 273 -3.06 14.06 -1.28
N ALA A 274 -2.80 15.29 -0.81
CA ALA A 274 -3.24 16.52 -1.48
C ALA A 274 -2.34 16.93 -2.65
N LYS A 275 -1.24 16.23 -2.91
CA LYS A 275 -0.33 16.57 -4.01
C LYS A 275 -0.77 15.92 -5.32
N PRO A 276 -0.52 16.58 -6.49
CA PRO A 276 -0.80 15.98 -7.78
C PRO A 276 0.02 14.68 -7.95
N GLY A 277 -0.60 13.63 -8.49
CA GLY A 277 0.03 12.31 -8.61
C GLY A 277 -0.05 11.42 -7.37
N ALA A 278 -0.75 11.86 -6.33
CA ALA A 278 -1.13 11.03 -5.21
C ALA A 278 -2.35 10.18 -5.61
N GLY A 279 -2.17 8.89 -5.79
CA GLY A 279 -3.29 7.99 -6.10
C GLY A 279 -3.72 7.99 -7.57
N ILE A 280 -2.79 7.71 -8.47
CA ILE A 280 -3.08 7.54 -9.90
C ILE A 280 -3.75 6.18 -10.10
N TYR A 281 -4.85 6.17 -10.83
CA TYR A 281 -5.52 4.95 -11.28
C TYR A 281 -5.18 4.71 -12.75
N PHE A 282 -4.99 3.45 -13.10
CA PHE A 282 -4.74 3.05 -14.48
C PHE A 282 -5.93 2.24 -15.01
N ASP A 283 -6.27 2.41 -16.28
CA ASP A 283 -7.17 1.51 -16.95
C ASP A 283 -6.58 0.10 -16.99
N THR A 284 -7.29 -0.86 -16.41
CA THR A 284 -6.77 -2.18 -16.07
C THR A 284 -6.24 -2.96 -17.26
N ALA A 285 -6.95 -2.95 -18.39
CA ALA A 285 -6.58 -3.73 -19.58
C ALA A 285 -5.30 -3.21 -20.24
N TYR A 286 -5.23 -1.90 -20.48
CA TYR A 286 -4.10 -1.26 -21.12
C TYR A 286 -2.84 -1.29 -20.22
N ALA A 287 -3.01 -0.98 -18.95
CA ALA A 287 -1.93 -0.96 -18.00
C ALA A 287 -1.34 -2.37 -17.74
N ALA A 288 -2.16 -3.42 -17.82
CA ALA A 288 -1.68 -4.80 -17.77
C ALA A 288 -0.72 -5.11 -18.93
N ILE A 289 -1.08 -4.70 -20.14
CA ILE A 289 -0.24 -4.87 -21.34
C ILE A 289 1.07 -4.10 -21.17
N VAL A 290 1.01 -2.85 -20.71
CA VAL A 290 2.21 -2.03 -20.47
C VAL A 290 3.12 -2.68 -19.43
N CYS A 291 2.58 -3.16 -18.31
CA CYS A 291 3.35 -3.87 -17.29
C CYS A 291 4.02 -5.12 -17.86
N LEU A 292 3.28 -5.91 -18.63
CA LEU A 292 3.82 -7.12 -19.27
C LEU A 292 5.00 -6.78 -20.20
N VAL A 293 4.83 -5.76 -21.05
CA VAL A 293 5.88 -5.28 -21.97
C VAL A 293 7.10 -4.79 -21.21
N LEU A 294 6.92 -4.00 -20.15
CA LEU A 294 8.03 -3.48 -19.34
C LEU A 294 8.78 -4.60 -18.60
N ILE A 295 8.06 -5.59 -18.08
CA ILE A 295 8.65 -6.77 -17.45
C ILE A 295 9.45 -7.58 -18.48
N LEU A 296 8.88 -7.79 -19.67
CA LEU A 296 9.54 -8.51 -20.76
C LEU A 296 10.81 -7.79 -21.23
N LEU A 297 10.74 -6.47 -21.41
CA LEU A 297 11.91 -5.64 -21.78
C LEU A 297 12.99 -5.68 -20.69
N GLY A 298 12.60 -5.61 -19.44
CA GLY A 298 13.51 -5.74 -18.30
C GLY A 298 14.19 -7.11 -18.25
N TRP A 299 13.42 -8.18 -18.46
CA TRP A 299 13.93 -9.54 -18.53
C TRP A 299 14.89 -9.72 -19.71
N LEU A 300 14.53 -9.23 -20.89
CA LEU A 300 15.36 -9.28 -22.10
C LEU A 300 16.67 -8.50 -21.93
N ALA A 301 16.61 -7.31 -21.34
CA ALA A 301 17.79 -6.51 -21.03
C ALA A 301 18.72 -7.23 -20.03
N PHE A 302 18.15 -7.94 -19.05
CA PHE A 302 18.90 -8.76 -18.10
C PHE A 302 19.53 -9.98 -18.78
N HIS A 303 18.78 -10.71 -19.61
CA HIS A 303 19.22 -11.91 -20.31
C HIS A 303 20.37 -11.60 -21.30
N TRP A 304 20.24 -10.53 -22.05
CA TRP A 304 21.27 -10.10 -23.03
C TRP A 304 22.39 -9.28 -22.39
N ARG A 305 22.41 -9.15 -21.06
CA ARG A 305 23.43 -8.39 -20.30
C ARG A 305 23.65 -6.97 -20.86
N VAL A 306 22.58 -6.34 -21.33
CA VAL A 306 22.62 -4.95 -21.83
C VAL A 306 23.08 -4.02 -20.71
N ARG A 307 23.97 -3.11 -21.02
CA ARG A 307 24.48 -2.14 -20.04
C ARG A 307 23.32 -1.30 -19.50
N LEU A 308 23.21 -1.19 -18.18
CA LEU A 308 22.12 -0.47 -17.51
C LEU A 308 21.97 0.97 -18.00
N ARG A 309 23.08 1.58 -18.46
CA ARG A 309 23.10 2.94 -19.06
C ARG A 309 22.30 3.04 -20.36
N VAL A 310 22.10 1.93 -21.05
CA VAL A 310 21.32 1.87 -22.30
C VAL A 310 19.92 1.32 -22.01
N ALA A 311 19.82 0.25 -21.24
CA ALA A 311 18.54 -0.38 -20.88
C ALA A 311 17.62 0.56 -20.11
N GLY A 312 18.16 1.32 -19.16
CA GLY A 312 17.38 2.24 -18.32
C GLY A 312 16.63 3.30 -19.13
N PRO A 313 17.31 4.14 -19.95
CA PRO A 313 16.64 5.10 -20.80
C PRO A 313 15.65 4.50 -21.80
N CYS A 314 15.93 3.32 -22.36
CA CYS A 314 15.02 2.64 -23.28
C CYS A 314 13.73 2.19 -22.58
N ILE A 315 13.82 1.64 -21.37
CA ILE A 315 12.65 1.23 -20.57
C ILE A 315 11.84 2.46 -20.16
N LEU A 316 12.49 3.56 -19.74
CA LEU A 316 11.81 4.80 -19.38
C LEU A 316 11.11 5.43 -20.60
N LEU A 317 11.76 5.42 -21.77
CA LEU A 317 11.15 5.90 -23.00
C LEU A 317 9.94 5.04 -23.39
N ALA A 318 10.07 3.72 -23.32
CA ALA A 318 8.96 2.80 -23.60
C ALA A 318 7.79 3.05 -22.63
N ALA A 319 8.05 3.27 -21.34
CA ALA A 319 7.03 3.61 -20.36
C ALA A 319 6.36 4.97 -20.69
N ALA A 320 7.13 6.00 -21.00
CA ALA A 320 6.61 7.33 -21.35
C ALA A 320 5.75 7.30 -22.63
N VAL A 321 6.23 6.60 -23.67
CA VAL A 321 5.46 6.40 -24.92
C VAL A 321 4.19 5.63 -24.66
N SER A 322 4.24 4.57 -23.85
CA SER A 322 3.07 3.79 -23.49
C SER A 322 2.04 4.63 -22.74
N ILE A 323 2.44 5.42 -21.76
CA ILE A 323 1.55 6.33 -21.02
C ILE A 323 0.94 7.36 -21.97
N GLY A 324 1.75 7.97 -22.85
CA GLY A 324 1.27 8.94 -23.83
C GLY A 324 0.26 8.35 -24.82
N LEU A 325 0.52 7.12 -25.29
CA LEU A 325 -0.38 6.40 -26.17
C LEU A 325 -1.68 6.03 -25.48
N GLY A 326 -1.63 5.57 -24.21
CA GLY A 326 -2.78 5.27 -23.40
C GLY A 326 -3.69 6.49 -23.22
N ASN A 327 -3.11 7.61 -22.87
CA ASN A 327 -3.85 8.87 -22.72
C ASN A 327 -4.44 9.36 -24.07
N ALA A 328 -3.76 9.10 -25.19
CA ALA A 328 -4.29 9.45 -26.51
C ALA A 328 -5.45 8.55 -26.93
N LEU A 329 -5.37 7.25 -26.63
CA LEU A 329 -6.42 6.28 -26.96
C LEU A 329 -7.66 6.42 -26.06
N SER A 330 -7.52 6.89 -24.82
CA SER A 330 -8.62 7.13 -23.90
C SER A 330 -9.27 8.50 -24.03
N ARG A 331 -8.75 9.38 -24.89
CA ARG A 331 -9.38 10.67 -25.20
C ARG A 331 -10.74 10.44 -25.84
N ASP A 332 -11.73 11.18 -25.37
CA ASP A 332 -13.11 11.20 -25.89
C ASP A 332 -13.92 9.90 -25.68
N VAL A 333 -13.40 8.93 -24.94
CA VAL A 333 -14.16 7.74 -24.56
C VAL A 333 -15.07 8.08 -23.37
N VAL A 334 -16.37 7.83 -23.52
CA VAL A 334 -17.34 7.93 -22.43
C VAL A 334 -17.41 6.59 -21.71
N HIS A 335 -17.11 6.60 -20.43
CA HIS A 335 -17.26 5.41 -19.58
C HIS A 335 -18.54 5.51 -18.77
N ILE A 336 -19.34 4.46 -18.79
CA ILE A 336 -20.57 4.34 -18.00
C ILE A 336 -20.37 3.20 -17.02
N ASP A 337 -20.22 3.55 -15.76
CA ASP A 337 -19.96 2.59 -14.69
C ASP A 337 -21.19 2.45 -13.79
N LEU A 338 -21.67 1.22 -13.61
CA LEU A 338 -22.70 0.88 -12.63
C LEU A 338 -22.02 0.52 -11.32
N VAL A 339 -22.26 1.30 -10.28
CA VAL A 339 -21.62 1.13 -8.96
C VAL A 339 -22.65 1.02 -7.84
N GLY A 340 -22.24 0.47 -6.71
CA GLY A 340 -23.11 0.26 -5.56
C GLY A 340 -23.61 -1.17 -5.45
N SER A 341 -24.72 -1.36 -4.72
CA SER A 341 -25.37 -2.66 -4.54
C SER A 341 -26.73 -2.69 -5.27
N ALA A 342 -27.31 -3.87 -5.41
CA ALA A 342 -28.64 -4.03 -6.03
C ALA A 342 -29.72 -3.12 -5.37
N ASN A 343 -29.61 -2.88 -4.06
CA ASN A 343 -30.54 -2.04 -3.30
C ASN A 343 -30.17 -0.55 -3.32
N ALA A 344 -28.95 -0.21 -3.72
CA ALA A 344 -28.41 1.14 -3.71
C ALA A 344 -27.52 1.37 -4.96
N PRO A 345 -28.13 1.31 -6.17
CA PRO A 345 -27.37 1.49 -7.40
C PRO A 345 -27.05 2.96 -7.64
N ALA A 346 -25.93 3.19 -8.29
CA ALA A 346 -25.53 4.47 -8.84
C ALA A 346 -24.92 4.29 -10.22
N VAL A 347 -25.12 5.27 -11.08
CA VAL A 347 -24.51 5.33 -12.41
C VAL A 347 -23.55 6.49 -12.43
N VAL A 348 -22.32 6.22 -12.81
CA VAL A 348 -21.28 7.21 -12.97
C VAL A 348 -20.89 7.25 -14.44
N VAL A 349 -21.11 8.37 -15.07
CA VAL A 349 -20.74 8.64 -16.46
C VAL A 349 -19.52 9.54 -16.42
N THR A 350 -18.40 9.08 -16.94
CA THR A 350 -17.14 9.85 -16.94
C THR A 350 -16.61 10.05 -18.35
N GLN A 351 -16.11 11.24 -18.62
CA GLN A 351 -15.40 11.55 -19.85
C GLN A 351 -14.24 12.48 -19.53
N ASN A 352 -13.02 12.05 -19.84
CA ASN A 352 -11.79 12.76 -19.45
C ASN A 352 -11.79 13.05 -17.93
N ASP A 353 -11.71 14.32 -17.55
CA ASP A 353 -11.62 14.79 -16.15
C ASP A 353 -12.99 15.16 -15.55
N THR A 354 -14.09 15.01 -16.31
CA THR A 354 -15.44 15.39 -15.89
C THR A 354 -16.34 14.18 -15.68
N ALA A 355 -17.31 14.31 -14.79
CA ALA A 355 -18.30 13.27 -14.53
C ALA A 355 -19.70 13.80 -14.32
N ALA A 356 -20.67 12.93 -14.65
CA ALA A 356 -22.06 13.07 -14.23
C ALA A 356 -22.47 11.84 -13.42
N VAL A 357 -23.15 12.07 -12.30
CA VAL A 357 -23.51 11.02 -11.34
C VAL A 357 -25.00 10.98 -11.14
N LEU A 358 -25.61 9.82 -11.29
CA LEU A 358 -26.99 9.53 -10.91
C LEU A 358 -26.96 8.51 -9.77
N PHE A 359 -27.53 8.80 -8.62
CA PHE A 359 -27.54 7.84 -7.54
C PHE A 359 -28.88 7.80 -6.80
N ARG A 360 -29.24 6.59 -6.34
CA ARG A 360 -30.48 6.31 -5.62
C ARG A 360 -30.23 5.83 -4.19
N GLY A 361 -29.03 5.44 -3.86
CA GLY A 361 -28.68 4.84 -2.57
C GLY A 361 -28.30 5.87 -1.50
N GLY A 362 -28.14 5.39 -0.25
CA GLY A 362 -27.64 6.20 0.86
C GLY A 362 -26.11 6.33 0.86
N ALA A 363 -25.52 6.55 2.05
CA ALA A 363 -24.09 6.75 2.25
C ALA A 363 -23.19 5.65 1.62
N SER A 364 -23.67 4.41 1.54
CA SER A 364 -22.94 3.30 0.91
C SER A 364 -22.77 3.51 -0.60
N ALA A 365 -23.83 3.96 -1.30
CA ALA A 365 -23.76 4.27 -2.72
C ALA A 365 -22.88 5.50 -2.98
N GLN A 366 -22.97 6.50 -2.13
CA GLN A 366 -22.14 7.70 -2.20
C GLN A 366 -20.64 7.35 -2.08
N ASN A 367 -20.25 6.54 -1.09
CA ASN A 367 -18.88 6.05 -0.95
C ASN A 367 -18.42 5.24 -2.18
N ALA A 368 -19.32 4.45 -2.79
CA ALA A 368 -19.00 3.71 -4.02
C ALA A 368 -18.78 4.64 -5.20
N VAL A 369 -19.59 5.70 -5.32
CA VAL A 369 -19.42 6.74 -6.34
C VAL A 369 -18.11 7.49 -6.15
N GLU A 370 -17.80 7.95 -4.94
CA GLU A 370 -16.54 8.65 -4.63
C GLU A 370 -15.33 7.77 -4.99
N ASN A 371 -15.37 6.48 -4.63
CA ASN A 371 -14.30 5.56 -4.99
C ASN A 371 -14.18 5.37 -6.51
N GLN A 372 -15.29 5.39 -7.25
CA GLN A 372 -15.26 5.25 -8.71
C GLN A 372 -14.78 6.52 -9.39
N LEU A 373 -15.21 7.70 -8.94
CA LEU A 373 -14.69 8.98 -9.42
C LEU A 373 -13.18 9.09 -9.20
N ALA A 374 -12.72 8.69 -8.02
CA ALA A 374 -11.30 8.64 -7.73
C ALA A 374 -10.55 7.63 -8.63
N ARG A 375 -11.15 6.48 -8.94
CA ARG A 375 -10.56 5.49 -9.88
C ARG A 375 -10.42 6.03 -11.30
N ARG A 376 -11.38 6.82 -11.75
CA ARG A 376 -11.37 7.44 -13.08
C ARG A 376 -10.52 8.71 -13.15
N GLY A 377 -10.01 9.20 -12.01
CA GLY A 377 -9.20 10.41 -11.94
C GLY A 377 -10.01 11.68 -12.21
N VAL A 378 -11.31 11.65 -11.99
CA VAL A 378 -12.23 12.78 -12.20
C VAL A 378 -11.86 13.92 -11.26
N GLN A 379 -11.66 15.11 -11.81
CA GLN A 379 -11.36 16.33 -11.04
C GLN A 379 -12.61 17.14 -10.74
N THR A 380 -13.56 17.16 -11.69
CA THR A 380 -14.78 17.94 -11.55
C THR A 380 -16.01 17.08 -11.81
N VAL A 381 -16.99 17.18 -10.92
CA VAL A 381 -18.31 16.58 -11.12
C VAL A 381 -19.25 17.68 -11.60
N GLU A 382 -19.64 17.61 -12.87
CA GLU A 382 -20.50 18.63 -13.48
C GLU A 382 -21.94 18.52 -12.97
N LEU A 383 -22.44 17.30 -12.83
CA LEU A 383 -23.83 17.05 -12.49
C LEU A 383 -23.97 15.90 -11.50
N VAL A 384 -24.66 16.15 -10.40
CA VAL A 384 -25.15 15.12 -9.49
C VAL A 384 -26.68 15.12 -9.53
N THR A 385 -27.26 13.98 -9.88
CA THR A 385 -28.71 13.77 -9.80
C THR A 385 -29.01 12.84 -8.63
N ASP A 386 -29.63 13.38 -7.60
CA ASP A 386 -30.06 12.60 -6.42
C ASP A 386 -31.48 12.07 -6.63
N LEU A 387 -31.60 10.78 -6.89
CA LEU A 387 -32.89 10.11 -7.13
C LEU A 387 -33.55 9.59 -5.84
N ARG A 388 -33.06 9.97 -4.67
CA ARG A 388 -33.64 9.56 -3.39
C ARG A 388 -34.94 10.32 -3.12
N THR A 389 -36.01 9.61 -2.84
CA THR A 389 -37.32 10.19 -2.56
C THR A 389 -37.44 10.84 -1.20
N ASN A 390 -36.65 10.41 -0.21
CA ASN A 390 -36.67 10.95 1.14
C ASN A 390 -35.29 10.82 1.81
N PRO A 391 -34.32 11.70 1.50
CA PRO A 391 -32.97 11.59 2.00
C PRO A 391 -32.91 11.97 3.50
N LYS A 392 -32.55 11.00 4.35
CA LYS A 392 -32.25 11.25 5.78
C LYS A 392 -30.94 12.02 5.97
N THR A 393 -30.04 11.97 5.01
CA THR A 393 -28.73 12.63 5.02
C THR A 393 -28.57 13.45 3.74
N ALA A 394 -27.98 14.63 3.84
CA ALA A 394 -27.65 15.44 2.66
C ALA A 394 -26.64 14.71 1.75
N CYS A 395 -26.69 15.04 0.45
CA CYS A 395 -25.66 14.63 -0.47
C CYS A 395 -24.39 15.42 -0.16
N THR A 396 -23.26 14.71 0.08
CA THR A 396 -21.96 15.34 0.36
C THR A 396 -21.05 15.36 -0.87
N LEU A 397 -21.54 14.87 -2.04
CA LEU A 397 -20.79 14.96 -3.29
C LEU A 397 -20.76 16.43 -3.75
N GLU A 398 -19.57 16.98 -3.83
CA GLU A 398 -19.37 18.33 -4.41
C GLU A 398 -19.53 18.25 -5.92
N ALA A 399 -20.44 19.04 -6.46
CA ALA A 399 -20.72 19.13 -7.88
C ALA A 399 -21.07 20.57 -8.26
N GLU A 400 -20.79 20.95 -9.51
CA GLU A 400 -21.18 22.27 -10.03
C GLU A 400 -22.70 22.45 -10.03
N ARG A 401 -23.42 21.37 -10.33
CA ARG A 401 -24.90 21.34 -10.31
C ARG A 401 -25.41 20.10 -9.60
N THR A 402 -26.29 20.29 -8.63
CA THR A 402 -26.98 19.21 -7.94
C THR A 402 -28.48 19.35 -8.21
N LEU A 403 -29.09 18.28 -8.78
CA LEU A 403 -30.52 18.21 -9.03
C LEU A 403 -31.15 17.25 -8.01
N PRO A 404 -31.91 17.75 -7.02
CA PRO A 404 -32.61 16.90 -6.07
C PRO A 404 -33.83 16.23 -6.72
N ALA A 405 -34.21 15.06 -6.22
CA ALA A 405 -35.34 14.26 -6.74
C ALA A 405 -36.69 15.01 -6.69
N ALA A 406 -36.84 15.97 -5.78
CA ALA A 406 -38.04 16.78 -5.67
C ALA A 406 -38.30 17.70 -6.90
N GLU A 407 -37.23 18.09 -7.61
CA GLU A 407 -37.35 18.88 -8.86
C GLU A 407 -37.55 17.99 -10.09
N MET A 408 -37.20 16.72 -9.98
CA MET A 408 -37.59 15.69 -10.93
C MET A 408 -38.97 15.18 -10.51
N ALA A 409 -40.06 15.81 -10.93
CA ALA A 409 -41.39 15.27 -10.75
C ALA A 409 -41.53 13.93 -11.49
N VAL A 410 -40.93 12.90 -10.89
CA VAL A 410 -41.03 11.51 -11.38
C VAL A 410 -42.37 11.00 -10.95
N ASN A 411 -43.36 11.28 -11.78
CA ASN A 411 -44.60 10.56 -11.74
C ASN A 411 -44.27 9.10 -12.05
N THR A 412 -44.46 8.22 -11.10
CA THR A 412 -44.10 6.78 -11.14
C THR A 412 -44.71 6.01 -12.30
N ALA A 413 -45.57 6.64 -13.09
CA ALA A 413 -46.21 6.10 -14.31
C ALA A 413 -45.59 6.61 -15.62
N GLN A 414 -44.63 7.53 -15.61
CA GLN A 414 -44.05 8.05 -16.86
C GLN A 414 -42.57 7.64 -16.99
N LYS A 415 -42.25 7.15 -18.20
CA LYS A 415 -40.89 6.80 -18.65
C LYS A 415 -39.88 7.85 -18.21
N LEU A 416 -38.76 7.41 -17.66
CA LEU A 416 -37.61 8.26 -17.30
C LEU A 416 -37.36 9.27 -18.42
N ARG A 417 -37.72 10.52 -18.21
CA ARG A 417 -37.29 11.62 -19.06
C ARG A 417 -35.94 12.08 -18.57
N CYS A 418 -34.89 11.76 -19.33
CA CYS A 418 -33.58 12.32 -19.10
C CYS A 418 -33.67 13.84 -19.11
N THR A 419 -33.02 14.51 -18.17
CA THR A 419 -32.96 15.98 -18.17
C THR A 419 -32.33 16.47 -19.47
N PRO A 420 -32.77 17.63 -20.01
CA PRO A 420 -32.18 18.20 -21.22
C PRO A 420 -30.66 18.33 -21.14
N ALA A 421 -30.11 18.67 -19.97
CA ALA A 421 -28.67 18.78 -19.74
C ALA A 421 -27.93 17.43 -19.91
N LEU A 422 -28.50 16.31 -19.42
CA LEU A 422 -27.90 14.99 -19.60
C LEU A 422 -27.99 14.54 -21.06
N VAL A 423 -29.12 14.80 -21.72
CA VAL A 423 -29.33 14.49 -23.14
C VAL A 423 -28.38 15.34 -24.00
N GLU A 424 -28.20 16.60 -23.66
CA GLU A 424 -27.31 17.51 -24.37
C GLU A 424 -25.84 17.15 -24.15
N MET A 425 -25.45 16.78 -22.94
CA MET A 425 -24.11 16.24 -22.63
C MET A 425 -23.83 14.94 -23.40
N LEU A 426 -24.79 14.03 -23.48
CA LEU A 426 -24.65 12.79 -24.24
C LEU A 426 -24.67 13.04 -25.75
N ARG A 427 -25.40 14.08 -26.20
CA ARG A 427 -25.56 14.43 -27.63
C ARG A 427 -24.36 15.20 -28.17
N THR A 428 -23.77 16.11 -27.38
CA THR A 428 -22.61 16.92 -27.77
C THR A 428 -21.31 16.14 -27.75
N ARG A 429 -21.26 14.98 -27.10
CA ARG A 429 -20.04 14.24 -26.85
C ARG A 429 -19.99 12.82 -27.49
N ASN A 430 -20.78 12.56 -28.53
CA ASN A 430 -20.76 11.30 -29.29
C ASN A 430 -20.68 10.03 -28.40
N ALA A 431 -21.56 9.92 -27.41
CA ALA A 431 -21.61 8.76 -26.54
C ALA A 431 -22.02 7.50 -27.32
N VAL A 432 -21.13 6.52 -27.37
CA VAL A 432 -21.46 5.18 -27.85
C VAL A 432 -21.97 4.39 -26.63
N LEU A 433 -23.28 4.12 -26.64
CA LEU A 433 -23.88 3.17 -25.69
C LEU A 433 -23.47 1.76 -26.11
N CYS A 434 -22.48 1.17 -25.46
CA CYS A 434 -22.21 -0.24 -25.52
C CYS A 434 -23.21 -0.95 -24.60
N GLY A 435 -24.18 -1.70 -25.21
CA GLY A 435 -25.13 -2.57 -24.52
C GLY A 435 -24.47 -3.81 -23.96
#